data_8b2d8272c1cea0dd0c06478c289f72d9
#
_entry.id   8b2d8272c1cea0dd0c06478c289f72d9
#
_cell.length_a   1.000
_cell.length_b   1.000
_cell.length_c   1.000
_cell.angle_alpha   90.00
_cell.angle_beta   90.00
_cell.angle_gamma   90.00
#
_symmetry.space_group_name_H-M   'P 1'
#
loop_
_entity.id
_entity.type
_entity.pdbx_description
1 polymer ?
#
loop_
_entity_poly.entity_id
_entity_poly.type
_entity_poly.pdbx_seq_one_letter_code
_entity_poly.pdbx_strand_id
1 'polypeptide(L)'
;MPREAVLYDRLATKLVDRYLWMETAGHECYFYLTDAQLKTIKRMFRSEYDTYSQEFGDLFDASLKRMPVIMKRIGMILTGLRLDTTKPLPARVVCSEEDFQTMLLIGHKLLMHAAMVFQMMPELKTTPMGEIGGNMLQRQFFQMLPTDFTKQEAIQQAQVLGVNQRTMERWLVKLIQSSNIQHVAHGEYHKVS
;
A
#
# COMPACT_ATOMS: atom_id res chain seq x y z
N MET A 1 37.39 11.90 -15.40
CA MET A 1 36.11 11.61 -14.70
C MET A 1 35.36 10.55 -15.48
N PRO A 2 34.76 9.54 -14.85
CA PRO A 2 33.96 8.56 -15.56
C PRO A 2 32.77 9.26 -16.25
N ARG A 3 32.46 8.83 -17.49
CA ARG A 3 31.33 9.39 -18.30
C ARG A 3 30.01 9.44 -17.53
N GLU A 4 29.79 8.50 -16.64
CA GLU A 4 28.60 8.41 -15.80
C GLU A 4 28.48 9.56 -14.79
N ALA A 5 29.57 9.97 -14.14
CA ALA A 5 29.55 11.08 -13.18
C ALA A 5 29.08 12.39 -13.84
N VAL A 6 29.61 12.68 -15.05
CA VAL A 6 29.19 13.86 -15.82
C VAL A 6 27.71 13.81 -16.21
N LEU A 7 27.18 12.61 -16.51
CA LEU A 7 25.77 12.43 -16.81
C LEU A 7 24.89 12.69 -15.58
N TYR A 8 25.28 12.15 -14.42
CA TYR A 8 24.55 12.35 -13.17
C TYR A 8 24.53 13.82 -12.74
N ASP A 9 25.66 14.52 -12.80
CA ASP A 9 25.75 15.96 -12.48
C ASP A 9 24.84 16.77 -13.40
N ARG A 10 24.83 16.46 -14.69
CA ARG A 10 23.96 17.14 -15.66
C ARG A 10 22.47 16.90 -15.39
N LEU A 11 22.10 15.68 -15.01
CA LEU A 11 20.72 15.33 -14.66
C LEU A 11 20.30 15.99 -13.34
N ALA A 12 21.18 15.98 -12.33
CA ALA A 12 20.95 16.62 -11.06
C ALA A 12 20.71 18.13 -11.24
N THR A 13 21.56 18.83 -12.00
CA THR A 13 21.40 20.24 -12.31
C THR A 13 20.03 20.52 -12.96
N LYS A 14 19.64 19.74 -13.97
CA LYS A 14 18.33 19.89 -14.61
C LYS A 14 17.14 19.68 -13.66
N LEU A 15 17.26 18.75 -12.72
CA LEU A 15 16.21 18.52 -11.71
C LEU A 15 16.12 19.69 -10.73
N VAL A 16 17.26 20.21 -10.26
CA VAL A 16 17.32 21.37 -9.37
C VAL A 16 16.74 22.61 -10.06
N ASP A 17 17.14 22.91 -11.29
CA ASP A 17 16.61 24.04 -12.06
C ASP A 17 15.09 23.96 -12.21
N ARG A 18 14.56 22.77 -12.48
CA ARG A 18 13.13 22.53 -12.60
C ARG A 18 12.40 22.69 -11.27
N TYR A 19 12.98 22.19 -10.19
CA TYR A 19 12.44 22.36 -8.84
C TYR A 19 12.35 23.86 -8.50
N LEU A 20 13.42 24.61 -8.68
CA LEU A 20 13.46 26.05 -8.43
C LEU A 20 12.44 26.80 -9.30
N TRP A 21 12.29 26.43 -10.57
CA TRP A 21 11.26 26.99 -11.44
C TRP A 21 9.84 26.74 -10.90
N MET A 22 9.54 25.53 -10.38
CA MET A 22 8.25 25.23 -9.77
C MET A 22 8.03 26.02 -8.47
N GLU A 23 9.07 26.13 -7.63
CA GLU A 23 9.00 26.84 -6.35
C GLU A 23 8.80 28.35 -6.54
N THR A 24 9.44 28.94 -7.54
CA THR A 24 9.31 30.38 -7.84
C THR A 24 7.97 30.77 -8.46
N ALA A 25 7.16 29.81 -8.91
CA ALA A 25 5.86 30.07 -9.49
C ALA A 25 4.85 30.72 -8.53
N GLY A 26 5.01 30.53 -7.20
CA GLY A 26 4.18 31.15 -6.17
C GLY A 26 2.73 30.66 -6.12
N HIS A 27 2.39 29.61 -6.86
CA HIS A 27 1.07 28.97 -6.85
C HIS A 27 1.17 27.46 -7.05
N GLU A 28 0.10 26.74 -6.67
CA GLU A 28 0.02 25.29 -6.84
C GLU A 28 -0.31 24.90 -8.28
N CYS A 29 0.27 23.80 -8.74
CA CYS A 29 -0.05 23.18 -10.03
C CYS A 29 -0.82 21.87 -9.77
N TYR A 30 -2.06 21.78 -10.23
CA TYR A 30 -2.91 20.61 -10.05
C TYR A 30 -2.77 19.64 -11.21
N PHE A 31 -2.45 18.38 -10.88
CA PHE A 31 -2.34 17.28 -11.84
C PHE A 31 -3.64 16.53 -11.98
N TYR A 32 -4.07 16.26 -13.21
CA TYR A 32 -5.29 15.55 -13.55
C TYR A 32 -5.03 14.37 -14.48
N LEU A 33 -5.78 13.31 -14.26
CA LEU A 33 -5.99 12.24 -15.23
C LEU A 33 -7.33 12.45 -15.92
N THR A 34 -7.43 12.11 -17.20
CA THR A 34 -8.70 12.13 -17.92
C THR A 34 -9.64 11.05 -17.39
N ASP A 35 -10.95 11.19 -17.62
CA ASP A 35 -11.94 10.19 -17.23
C ASP A 35 -11.65 8.81 -17.86
N ALA A 36 -11.15 8.79 -19.10
CA ALA A 36 -10.75 7.58 -19.80
C ALA A 36 -9.57 6.89 -19.08
N GLN A 37 -8.55 7.68 -18.71
CA GLN A 37 -7.40 7.20 -17.95
C GLN A 37 -7.80 6.67 -16.57
N LEU A 38 -8.67 7.38 -15.86
CA LEU A 38 -9.20 6.93 -14.56
C LEU A 38 -9.99 5.62 -14.68
N LYS A 39 -10.83 5.46 -15.72
CA LYS A 39 -11.56 4.21 -15.99
C LYS A 39 -10.58 3.06 -16.27
N THR A 40 -9.51 3.31 -17.02
CA THR A 40 -8.49 2.31 -17.34
C THR A 40 -7.76 1.85 -16.09
N ILE A 41 -7.32 2.77 -15.22
CA ILE A 41 -6.70 2.44 -13.92
C ILE A 41 -7.66 1.60 -13.08
N LYS A 42 -8.91 2.03 -12.91
CA LYS A 42 -9.90 1.29 -12.10
C LYS A 42 -10.10 -0.14 -12.59
N ARG A 43 -10.18 -0.33 -13.91
CA ARG A 43 -10.36 -1.67 -14.52
C ARG A 43 -9.12 -2.54 -14.29
N MET A 44 -7.91 -2.00 -14.53
CA MET A 44 -6.66 -2.70 -14.30
C MET A 44 -6.54 -3.13 -12.84
N PHE A 45 -6.77 -2.21 -11.90
CA PHE A 45 -6.67 -2.52 -10.48
C PHE A 45 -7.71 -3.52 -10.00
N ARG A 46 -8.92 -3.51 -10.53
CA ARG A 46 -9.91 -4.54 -10.19
C ARG A 46 -9.43 -5.93 -10.61
N SER A 47 -8.91 -6.06 -11.83
CA SER A 47 -8.36 -7.33 -12.32
C SER A 47 -7.15 -7.81 -11.51
N GLU A 48 -6.19 -6.91 -11.24
CA GLU A 48 -5.00 -7.23 -10.45
C GLU A 48 -5.35 -7.55 -8.99
N TYR A 49 -6.29 -6.81 -8.41
CA TYR A 49 -6.77 -7.05 -7.06
C TYR A 49 -7.38 -8.45 -6.93
N ASP A 50 -8.29 -8.82 -7.83
CA ASP A 50 -8.93 -10.13 -7.82
C ASP A 50 -7.89 -11.25 -7.95
N THR A 51 -6.89 -11.09 -8.84
CA THR A 51 -5.81 -12.06 -9.05
C THR A 51 -4.94 -12.23 -7.81
N TYR A 52 -4.38 -11.13 -7.30
CA TYR A 52 -3.43 -11.20 -6.18
C TYR A 52 -4.09 -11.45 -4.82
N SER A 53 -5.36 -11.05 -4.64
CA SER A 53 -6.11 -11.41 -3.42
C SER A 53 -6.42 -12.90 -3.37
N GLN A 54 -6.69 -13.55 -4.50
CA GLN A 54 -6.85 -15.00 -4.56
C GLN A 54 -5.54 -15.74 -4.29
N GLU A 55 -4.42 -15.22 -4.79
CA GLU A 55 -3.10 -15.87 -4.64
C GLU A 55 -2.48 -15.66 -3.25
N PHE A 56 -2.56 -14.45 -2.69
CA PHE A 56 -1.84 -14.06 -1.47
C PHE A 56 -2.73 -13.71 -0.28
N GLY A 57 -4.03 -13.65 -0.47
CA GLY A 57 -4.99 -13.24 0.54
C GLY A 57 -4.76 -11.80 1.04
N ASP A 58 -5.32 -11.50 2.20
CA ASP A 58 -5.32 -10.14 2.79
C ASP A 58 -3.92 -9.58 3.10
N LEU A 59 -2.89 -10.44 3.16
CA LEU A 59 -1.53 -10.02 3.49
C LEU A 59 -0.92 -9.09 2.45
N PHE A 60 -1.26 -9.29 1.19
CA PHE A 60 -0.77 -8.47 0.08
C PHE A 60 -1.62 -7.22 -0.17
N ASP A 61 -2.77 -7.12 0.46
CA ASP A 61 -3.79 -6.09 0.28
C ASP A 61 -3.25 -4.67 0.49
N ALA A 62 -2.38 -4.50 1.49
CA ALA A 62 -1.75 -3.20 1.77
C ALA A 62 -0.89 -2.71 0.60
N SER A 63 -0.18 -3.62 -0.09
CA SER A 63 0.62 -3.31 -1.27
C SER A 63 -0.27 -2.94 -2.45
N LEU A 64 -1.34 -3.70 -2.68
CA LEU A 64 -2.33 -3.43 -3.72
C LEU A 64 -2.99 -2.05 -3.54
N LYS A 65 -3.45 -1.73 -2.34
CA LYS A 65 -4.13 -0.45 -2.04
C LYS A 65 -3.23 0.78 -2.17
N ARG A 66 -1.91 0.63 -2.01
CA ARG A 66 -0.94 1.73 -2.18
C ARG A 66 -0.55 1.97 -3.63
N MET A 67 -0.66 0.97 -4.49
CA MET A 67 -0.19 1.04 -5.87
C MET A 67 -0.84 2.17 -6.69
N PRO A 68 -2.17 2.43 -6.64
CA PRO A 68 -2.79 3.55 -7.36
C PRO A 68 -2.18 4.92 -7.00
N VAL A 69 -1.84 5.11 -5.72
CA VAL A 69 -1.22 6.35 -5.25
C VAL A 69 0.21 6.48 -5.79
N ILE A 70 0.97 5.39 -5.78
CA ILE A 70 2.34 5.34 -6.34
C ILE A 70 2.29 5.65 -7.83
N MET A 71 1.39 5.02 -8.58
CA MET A 71 1.23 5.27 -10.01
C MET A 71 0.86 6.71 -10.30
N LYS A 72 -0.10 7.30 -9.57
CA LYS A 72 -0.44 8.70 -9.71
C LYS A 72 0.77 9.62 -9.49
N ARG A 73 1.61 9.34 -8.49
CA ARG A 73 2.85 10.09 -8.23
C ARG A 73 3.84 9.96 -9.38
N ILE A 74 4.00 8.76 -9.96
CA ILE A 74 4.84 8.55 -11.14
C ILE A 74 4.33 9.39 -12.32
N GLY A 75 3.03 9.36 -12.59
CA GLY A 75 2.42 10.20 -13.62
C GLY A 75 2.64 11.70 -13.40
N MET A 76 2.51 12.18 -12.16
CA MET A 76 2.81 13.56 -11.79
C MET A 76 4.26 13.93 -12.08
N ILE A 77 5.22 13.06 -11.73
CA ILE A 77 6.65 13.29 -11.97
C ILE A 77 6.93 13.33 -13.48
N LEU A 78 6.44 12.34 -14.24
CA LEU A 78 6.66 12.29 -15.69
C LEU A 78 6.10 13.53 -16.38
N THR A 79 4.86 13.90 -16.09
CA THR A 79 4.22 15.10 -16.63
C THR A 79 4.98 16.36 -16.21
N GLY A 80 5.37 16.49 -14.94
CA GLY A 80 6.16 17.60 -14.44
C GLY A 80 7.51 17.73 -15.15
N LEU A 81 8.18 16.62 -15.46
CA LEU A 81 9.45 16.62 -16.18
C LEU A 81 9.33 17.01 -17.65
N ARG A 82 8.14 16.96 -18.24
CA ARG A 82 7.89 17.38 -19.63
C ARG A 82 7.42 18.83 -19.77
N LEU A 83 7.10 19.51 -18.67
CA LEU A 83 6.67 20.92 -18.72
C LEU A 83 7.79 21.80 -19.29
N ASP A 84 7.39 22.77 -20.10
CA ASP A 84 8.29 23.77 -20.70
C ASP A 84 8.64 24.83 -19.65
N THR A 85 9.87 24.79 -19.13
CA THR A 85 10.36 25.75 -18.13
C THR A 85 10.59 27.15 -18.63
N THR A 86 10.48 27.40 -19.95
CA THR A 86 10.54 28.73 -20.52
C THR A 86 9.22 29.49 -20.38
N LYS A 87 8.14 28.79 -19.98
CA LYS A 87 6.81 29.35 -19.77
C LYS A 87 6.46 29.36 -18.28
N PRO A 88 5.53 30.22 -17.87
CA PRO A 88 5.01 30.19 -16.51
C PRO A 88 4.43 28.81 -16.17
N LEU A 89 4.55 28.36 -14.91
CA LEU A 89 3.94 27.13 -14.44
C LEU A 89 2.42 27.20 -14.62
N PRO A 90 1.78 26.26 -15.32
CA PRO A 90 0.32 26.28 -15.47
C PRO A 90 -0.35 25.88 -14.15
N ALA A 91 -1.50 26.48 -13.83
CA ALA A 91 -2.27 26.12 -12.65
C ALA A 91 -2.85 24.68 -12.72
N ARG A 92 -2.99 24.13 -13.93
CA ARG A 92 -3.52 22.78 -14.17
C ARG A 92 -2.75 22.10 -15.29
N VAL A 93 -2.43 20.82 -15.08
CA VAL A 93 -1.82 19.95 -16.09
C VAL A 93 -2.60 18.63 -16.18
N VAL A 94 -2.75 18.15 -17.39
CA VAL A 94 -3.39 16.86 -17.68
C VAL A 94 -2.29 15.89 -18.11
N CYS A 95 -2.34 14.68 -17.60
CA CYS A 95 -1.41 13.61 -17.98
C CYS A 95 -1.52 13.33 -19.48
N SER A 96 -0.40 13.40 -20.18
CA SER A 96 -0.35 12.98 -21.60
C SER A 96 -0.59 11.48 -21.72
N GLU A 97 -1.04 11.03 -22.88
CA GLU A 97 -1.23 9.59 -23.10
C GLU A 97 0.10 8.84 -23.02
N GLU A 98 1.19 9.41 -23.46
CA GLU A 98 2.53 8.83 -23.39
C GLU A 98 2.99 8.64 -21.93
N ASP A 99 2.82 9.67 -21.09
CA ASP A 99 3.15 9.59 -19.66
C ASP A 99 2.23 8.60 -18.94
N PHE A 100 0.97 8.56 -19.34
CA PHE A 100 -0.01 7.63 -18.80
C PHE A 100 0.37 6.18 -19.09
N GLN A 101 0.71 5.84 -20.32
CA GLN A 101 1.15 4.49 -20.70
C GLN A 101 2.45 4.10 -19.98
N THR A 102 3.39 5.05 -19.88
CA THR A 102 4.64 4.83 -19.12
C THR A 102 4.36 4.57 -17.63
N MET A 103 3.47 5.34 -17.03
CA MET A 103 3.02 5.17 -15.64
C MET A 103 2.37 3.79 -15.43
N LEU A 104 1.51 3.34 -16.34
CA LEU A 104 0.89 2.02 -16.27
C LEU A 104 1.93 0.90 -16.34
N LEU A 105 2.88 1.01 -17.27
CA LEU A 105 3.94 0.01 -17.44
C LEU A 105 4.82 -0.10 -16.18
N ILE A 106 5.26 1.03 -15.64
CA ILE A 106 6.08 1.06 -14.42
C ILE A 106 5.26 0.50 -13.24
N GLY A 107 4.01 0.92 -13.08
CA GLY A 107 3.13 0.46 -12.02
C GLY A 107 2.92 -1.06 -12.05
N HIS A 108 2.65 -1.61 -13.23
CA HIS A 108 2.52 -3.06 -13.40
C HIS A 108 3.82 -3.80 -13.04
N LYS A 109 4.99 -3.30 -13.48
CA LYS A 109 6.29 -3.90 -13.12
C LYS A 109 6.58 -3.84 -11.63
N LEU A 110 6.26 -2.73 -10.97
CA LEU A 110 6.40 -2.60 -9.52
C LEU A 110 5.50 -3.57 -8.76
N LEU A 111 4.27 -3.78 -9.23
CA LEU A 111 3.35 -4.73 -8.63
C LEU A 111 3.83 -6.17 -8.79
N MET A 112 4.30 -6.55 -9.98
CA MET A 112 4.93 -7.86 -10.20
C MET A 112 6.13 -8.08 -9.29
N HIS A 113 7.02 -7.08 -9.15
CA HIS A 113 8.17 -7.15 -8.24
C HIS A 113 7.74 -7.31 -6.78
N ALA A 114 6.73 -6.54 -6.34
CA ALA A 114 6.20 -6.67 -4.99
C ALA A 114 5.65 -8.08 -4.73
N ALA A 115 4.95 -8.67 -5.70
CA ALA A 115 4.44 -10.04 -5.63
C ALA A 115 5.59 -11.07 -5.55
N MET A 116 6.62 -10.93 -6.38
CA MET A 116 7.80 -11.80 -6.33
C MET A 116 8.51 -11.73 -4.97
N VAL A 117 8.75 -10.54 -4.44
CA VAL A 117 9.36 -10.36 -3.13
C VAL A 117 8.50 -10.99 -2.05
N PHE A 118 7.18 -10.79 -2.12
CA PHE A 118 6.23 -11.39 -1.18
C PHE A 118 6.27 -12.93 -1.21
N GLN A 119 6.37 -13.55 -2.38
CA GLN A 119 6.51 -15.00 -2.53
C GLN A 119 7.81 -15.54 -1.95
N MET A 120 8.88 -14.73 -1.93
CA MET A 120 10.19 -15.13 -1.40
C MET A 120 10.29 -15.01 0.13
N MET A 121 9.33 -14.39 0.81
CA MET A 121 9.34 -14.23 2.27
C MET A 121 9.00 -15.57 2.95
N PRO A 122 9.95 -16.22 3.66
CA PRO A 122 9.73 -17.54 4.25
C PRO A 122 8.68 -17.53 5.37
N GLU A 123 8.66 -16.47 6.16
CA GLU A 123 7.79 -16.34 7.35
C GLU A 123 6.30 -16.24 7.02
N LEU A 124 5.97 -15.84 5.79
CA LEU A 124 4.58 -15.73 5.34
C LEU A 124 4.01 -17.05 4.80
N LYS A 125 4.88 -18.02 4.48
CA LYS A 125 4.48 -19.32 3.92
C LYS A 125 4.18 -20.40 4.98
N THR A 126 4.60 -20.20 6.21
CA THR A 126 4.62 -21.27 7.23
C THR A 126 3.44 -21.28 8.18
N THR A 127 2.48 -20.41 8.03
CA THR A 127 1.26 -20.50 8.83
C THR A 127 0.12 -21.05 7.96
N PRO A 128 -0.28 -22.32 8.17
CA PRO A 128 -1.57 -22.79 7.71
C PRO A 128 -2.63 -22.16 8.62
N MET A 129 -2.72 -20.84 8.57
CA MET A 129 -3.79 -20.11 9.22
C MET A 129 -4.83 -19.80 8.16
N GLY A 130 -5.60 -20.84 7.81
CA GLY A 130 -6.90 -20.64 7.21
C GLY A 130 -7.66 -19.62 8.04
N GLU A 131 -8.12 -18.57 7.37
CA GLU A 131 -9.28 -17.79 7.77
C GLU A 131 -9.18 -16.73 8.89
N ILE A 132 -8.03 -16.45 9.52
CA ILE A 132 -7.96 -15.25 10.37
C ILE A 132 -7.67 -14.04 9.49
N GLY A 133 -8.70 -13.47 8.91
CA GLY A 133 -8.63 -12.17 8.23
C GLY A 133 -8.19 -11.09 9.22
N GLY A 134 -6.96 -10.58 9.08
CA GLY A 134 -6.45 -9.54 9.95
C GLY A 134 -5.02 -9.12 9.60
N ASN A 135 -4.59 -7.97 10.14
CA ASN A 135 -3.21 -7.53 9.98
C ASN A 135 -2.26 -8.41 10.80
N MET A 136 -0.96 -8.33 10.54
CA MET A 136 0.10 -9.11 11.20
C MET A 136 0.01 -9.04 12.74
N LEU A 137 -0.30 -7.85 13.30
CA LEU A 137 -0.47 -7.66 14.74
C LEU A 137 -1.67 -8.42 15.30
N GLN A 138 -2.77 -8.50 14.58
CA GLN A 138 -3.94 -9.28 15.01
C GLN A 138 -3.64 -10.79 15.06
N ARG A 139 -2.82 -11.29 14.13
CA ARG A 139 -2.37 -12.67 14.11
C ARG A 139 -1.43 -12.98 15.28
N GLN A 140 -0.44 -12.12 15.52
CA GLN A 140 0.45 -12.22 16.67
C GLN A 140 -0.35 -12.19 17.97
N PHE A 141 -1.29 -11.27 18.09
CA PHE A 141 -2.21 -11.21 19.22
C PHE A 141 -2.94 -12.54 19.44
N PHE A 142 -3.56 -13.07 18.39
CA PHE A 142 -4.26 -14.36 18.48
C PHE A 142 -3.33 -15.50 18.87
N GLN A 143 -2.10 -15.57 18.35
CA GLN A 143 -1.12 -16.60 18.71
C GLN A 143 -0.70 -16.52 20.17
N MET A 144 -0.55 -15.31 20.72
CA MET A 144 -0.15 -15.10 22.11
C MET A 144 -1.25 -15.41 23.13
N LEU A 145 -2.50 -15.47 22.72
CA LEU A 145 -3.60 -15.84 23.62
C LEU A 145 -3.53 -17.34 23.96
N PRO A 146 -3.78 -17.74 25.22
CA PRO A 146 -4.00 -19.14 25.60
C PRO A 146 -5.21 -19.76 24.91
N THR A 147 -5.38 -21.09 25.02
CA THR A 147 -6.57 -21.77 24.48
C THR A 147 -7.84 -21.29 25.17
N ASP A 148 -7.80 -21.18 26.50
CA ASP A 148 -8.82 -20.55 27.30
C ASP A 148 -8.27 -19.28 27.90
N PHE A 149 -8.95 -18.16 27.72
CA PHE A 149 -8.48 -16.86 28.18
C PHE A 149 -9.61 -15.92 28.59
N THR A 150 -9.28 -15.02 29.49
CA THR A 150 -10.17 -13.95 29.94
C THR A 150 -9.96 -12.67 29.12
N LYS A 151 -10.96 -11.77 29.17
CA LYS A 151 -10.82 -10.44 28.58
C LYS A 151 -9.62 -9.68 29.14
N GLN A 152 -9.26 -9.90 30.41
CA GLN A 152 -8.16 -9.23 31.09
C GLN A 152 -6.81 -9.69 30.55
N GLU A 153 -6.63 -10.98 30.31
CA GLU A 153 -5.44 -11.55 29.64
C GLU A 153 -5.31 -11.04 28.21
N ALA A 154 -6.41 -10.96 27.48
CA ALA A 154 -6.41 -10.38 26.13
C ALA A 154 -5.95 -8.91 26.14
N ILE A 155 -6.37 -8.11 27.12
CA ILE A 155 -5.90 -6.72 27.29
C ILE A 155 -4.40 -6.70 27.54
N GLN A 156 -3.87 -7.54 28.43
CA GLN A 156 -2.44 -7.62 28.72
C GLN A 156 -1.61 -7.97 27.48
N GLN A 157 -2.04 -8.97 26.71
CA GLN A 157 -1.35 -9.35 25.47
C GLN A 157 -1.40 -8.24 24.41
N ALA A 158 -2.52 -7.54 24.30
CA ALA A 158 -2.64 -6.38 23.39
C ALA A 158 -1.70 -5.24 23.80
N GLN A 159 -1.54 -4.98 25.09
CA GLN A 159 -0.59 -3.96 25.61
C GLN A 159 0.86 -4.31 25.27
N VAL A 160 1.25 -5.58 25.38
CA VAL A 160 2.60 -6.04 24.99
C VAL A 160 2.88 -5.74 23.52
N LEU A 161 1.85 -5.83 22.66
CA LEU A 161 1.95 -5.51 21.23
C LEU A 161 1.76 -4.02 20.91
N GLY A 162 1.62 -3.15 21.93
CA GLY A 162 1.37 -1.73 21.74
C GLY A 162 -0.01 -1.40 21.16
N VAL A 163 -0.98 -2.33 21.30
CA VAL A 163 -2.34 -2.21 20.76
C VAL A 163 -3.29 -1.69 21.83
N ASN A 164 -4.07 -0.66 21.51
CA ASN A 164 -5.05 -0.11 22.43
C ASN A 164 -6.26 -1.05 22.61
N GLN A 165 -6.93 -0.94 23.75
CA GLN A 165 -8.06 -1.80 24.14
C GLN A 165 -9.19 -1.79 23.10
N ARG A 166 -9.54 -0.63 22.52
CA ARG A 166 -10.61 -0.51 21.52
C ARG A 166 -10.30 -1.30 20.24
N THR A 167 -9.05 -1.34 19.83
CA THR A 167 -8.60 -2.13 18.67
C THR A 167 -8.64 -3.61 18.98
N MET A 168 -8.18 -4.01 20.17
CA MET A 168 -8.24 -5.39 20.65
C MET A 168 -9.70 -5.90 20.73
N GLU A 169 -10.63 -5.11 21.27
CA GLU A 169 -12.04 -5.47 21.32
C GLU A 169 -12.65 -5.70 19.91
N ARG A 170 -12.29 -4.85 18.94
CA ARG A 170 -12.68 -5.08 17.54
C ARG A 170 -12.11 -6.37 16.97
N TRP A 171 -10.89 -6.74 17.37
CA TRP A 171 -10.27 -8.00 16.95
C TRP A 171 -10.98 -9.20 17.55
N LEU A 172 -11.33 -9.17 18.84
CA LEU A 172 -12.12 -10.22 19.48
C LEU A 172 -13.46 -10.43 18.77
N VAL A 173 -14.19 -9.35 18.46
CA VAL A 173 -15.45 -9.44 17.72
C VAL A 173 -15.26 -10.12 16.36
N LYS A 174 -14.21 -9.75 15.60
CA LYS A 174 -13.91 -10.38 14.31
C LYS A 174 -13.56 -11.86 14.46
N LEU A 175 -12.77 -12.22 15.48
CA LEU A 175 -12.38 -13.60 15.75
C LEU A 175 -13.60 -14.46 16.15
N ILE A 176 -14.57 -13.90 16.86
CA ILE A 176 -15.85 -14.56 17.14
C ILE A 176 -16.64 -14.75 15.84
N GLN A 177 -16.77 -13.71 15.02
CA GLN A 177 -17.50 -13.77 13.74
C GLN A 177 -16.89 -14.79 12.75
N SER A 178 -15.58 -14.97 12.78
CA SER A 178 -14.87 -15.97 11.97
C SER A 178 -14.75 -17.34 12.62
N SER A 179 -15.46 -17.58 13.74
CA SER A 179 -15.46 -18.85 14.48
C SER A 179 -14.09 -19.32 14.98
N ASN A 180 -13.10 -18.43 15.05
CA ASN A 180 -11.77 -18.74 15.60
C ASN A 180 -11.72 -18.73 17.11
N ILE A 181 -12.65 -18.03 17.76
CA ILE A 181 -12.88 -18.04 19.20
C ILE A 181 -14.36 -18.14 19.51
N GLN A 182 -14.69 -18.77 20.63
CA GLN A 182 -16.04 -18.82 21.18
C GLN A 182 -16.09 -18.06 22.49
N HIS A 183 -17.18 -17.35 22.71
CA HIS A 183 -17.49 -16.72 23.99
C HIS A 183 -18.17 -17.75 24.89
N VAL A 184 -17.50 -18.15 25.95
CA VAL A 184 -17.95 -19.23 26.83
C VAL A 184 -18.80 -18.70 27.98
N ALA A 185 -18.32 -17.62 28.63
CA ALA A 185 -18.99 -16.95 29.71
C ALA A 185 -18.65 -15.46 29.72
N HIS A 186 -19.23 -14.65 30.58
CA HIS A 186 -18.98 -13.23 30.65
C HIS A 186 -17.48 -12.93 30.84
N GLY A 187 -16.86 -12.43 29.77
CA GLY A 187 -15.42 -12.13 29.74
C GLY A 187 -14.50 -13.33 29.58
N GLU A 188 -15.01 -14.53 29.30
CA GLU A 188 -14.25 -15.76 29.07
C GLU A 188 -14.40 -16.25 27.63
N TYR A 189 -13.29 -16.67 27.04
CA TYR A 189 -13.19 -17.05 25.62
C TYR A 189 -12.40 -18.34 25.48
N HIS A 190 -12.76 -19.13 24.46
CA HIS A 190 -12.08 -20.37 24.07
C HIS A 190 -11.63 -20.28 22.60
N LYS A 191 -10.38 -20.66 22.29
CA LYS A 191 -9.91 -20.82 20.91
C LYS A 191 -10.51 -22.07 20.30
N VAL A 192 -11.10 -21.93 19.14
CA VAL A 192 -11.53 -23.08 18.32
C VAL A 192 -10.33 -23.49 17.47
N SER A 193 -9.89 -24.72 17.66
CA SER A 193 -8.76 -25.33 16.92
C SER A 193 -9.15 -25.70 15.51
#